data_ec90c30c8351b272aa1167f6278f52ec
#
_entry.id   ec90c30c8351b272aa1167f6278f52ec
#
_cell.length_a   1.000
_cell.length_b   1.000
_cell.length_c   1.000
_cell.angle_alpha   90.00
_cell.angle_beta   90.00
_cell.angle_gamma   90.00
#
_symmetry.space_group_name_H-M   'P 1'
#
loop_
_entity.id
_entity.type
_entity.pdbx_description
1 polymer ?
#
loop_
_entity_poly.entity_id
_entity_poly.type
_entity_poly.pdbx_seq_one_letter_code
_entity_poly.pdbx_strand_id
1 'polypeptide(L)'
;ESVLKDVKTQELNELSQQAFGIPLNENPQETLPETEEEVALHMQLTYKQSIELAEEQALNVLLEGNKYELTKKRVLSDLVILGIGATKTEFNTSEGVTVKYVDPANLVYSHTESPYFDDIYYVGEVKEIPINELVKEFPHLKNEDLEKISKSSSTFYGRYHDKKTTGDRNKIQVLYFNYKTYMKEVYKVKKTGTGADKLIPKNDSFNPPENLEGGYSKMLRQVECLFEGAMILGTEKLLKWEKSQNMM
;
A
#
# COMPACT_ATOMS: atom_id res chain seq x y z
N GLU A 1 16.12 -29.21 -5.41
CA GLU A 1 17.53 -29.52 -5.83
C GLU A 1 18.50 -29.52 -4.66
N SER A 2 18.44 -28.52 -3.74
CA SER A 2 19.31 -28.44 -2.55
C SER A 2 19.12 -29.63 -1.62
N VAL A 3 17.88 -30.02 -1.30
CA VAL A 3 17.55 -31.18 -0.45
C VAL A 3 18.13 -32.48 -1.02
N LEU A 4 17.97 -32.70 -2.32
CA LEU A 4 18.53 -33.87 -2.98
C LEU A 4 20.07 -33.89 -2.95
N LYS A 5 20.70 -32.72 -2.99
CA LYS A 5 22.15 -32.58 -2.87
C LYS A 5 22.62 -32.90 -1.45
N ASP A 6 21.87 -32.44 -0.44
CA ASP A 6 22.20 -32.67 0.96
C ASP A 6 22.03 -34.14 1.36
N VAL A 7 20.94 -34.79 0.91
CA VAL A 7 20.73 -36.23 1.10
C VAL A 7 21.85 -37.05 0.42
N LYS A 8 22.21 -36.71 -0.81
CA LYS A 8 23.34 -37.39 -1.51
C LYS A 8 24.67 -37.16 -0.82
N THR A 9 24.90 -35.99 -0.26
CA THR A 9 26.12 -35.66 0.49
C THR A 9 26.17 -36.48 1.78
N GLN A 10 25.03 -36.72 2.43
CA GLN A 10 24.97 -37.59 3.60
C GLN A 10 25.24 -39.04 3.26
N GLU A 11 24.58 -39.59 2.23
CA GLU A 11 24.85 -40.96 1.76
C GLU A 11 26.33 -41.17 1.44
N LEU A 12 26.96 -40.19 0.77
CA LEU A 12 28.39 -40.23 0.48
C LEU A 12 29.25 -40.17 1.75
N ASN A 13 28.83 -39.40 2.75
CA ASN A 13 29.54 -39.27 4.01
C ASN A 13 29.46 -40.58 4.82
N GLU A 14 28.27 -41.23 4.87
CA GLU A 14 28.09 -42.53 5.51
C GLU A 14 28.90 -43.64 4.81
N LEU A 15 28.86 -43.67 3.48
CA LEU A 15 29.68 -44.60 2.68
C LEU A 15 31.20 -44.41 2.90
N SER A 16 31.65 -43.19 3.00
CA SER A 16 33.05 -42.85 3.28
C SER A 16 33.43 -43.25 4.71
N GLN A 17 32.57 -43.05 5.67
CA GLN A 17 32.81 -43.43 7.05
C GLN A 17 32.83 -44.98 7.22
N GLN A 18 31.96 -45.70 6.49
CA GLN A 18 31.94 -47.14 6.49
C GLN A 18 33.16 -47.75 5.76
N ALA A 19 33.61 -47.16 4.65
CA ALA A 19 34.66 -47.67 3.82
C ALA A 19 36.06 -47.29 4.31
N PHE A 20 36.22 -46.09 4.80
CA PHE A 20 37.54 -45.52 5.13
C PHE A 20 37.69 -45.01 6.56
N GLY A 21 36.63 -45.02 7.38
CA GLY A 21 36.65 -44.55 8.75
C GLY A 21 36.81 -43.01 8.89
N ILE A 22 36.71 -42.27 7.80
CA ILE A 22 36.95 -40.83 7.75
C ILE A 22 35.65 -40.14 7.25
N PRO A 23 35.05 -39.21 8.01
CA PRO A 23 33.93 -38.42 7.51
C PRO A 23 34.40 -37.38 6.46
N LEU A 24 33.70 -37.26 5.36
CA LEU A 24 33.97 -36.28 4.29
C LEU A 24 33.64 -34.84 4.71
N ASN A 25 32.77 -34.65 5.68
CA ASN A 25 32.40 -33.35 6.20
C ASN A 25 33.00 -33.11 7.59
N GLU A 26 33.71 -32.01 7.72
CA GLU A 26 34.33 -31.58 9.00
C GLU A 26 33.33 -30.94 10.00
N ASN A 27 32.08 -30.73 9.62
CA ASN A 27 31.01 -30.14 10.48
C ASN A 27 29.99 -31.19 10.96
N PRO A 28 30.22 -31.81 12.13
CA PRO A 28 29.28 -32.81 12.69
C PRO A 28 28.02 -32.21 13.34
N GLN A 29 27.76 -30.91 13.21
CA GLN A 29 26.65 -30.26 13.91
C GLN A 29 25.31 -30.20 13.13
N GLU A 30 25.29 -30.56 11.89
CA GLU A 30 24.04 -30.70 11.13
C GLU A 30 23.64 -32.18 11.12
N THR A 31 22.84 -32.58 12.10
CA THR A 31 22.14 -33.87 12.06
C THR A 31 21.10 -33.80 10.94
N LEU A 32 21.42 -34.43 9.82
CA LEU A 32 20.46 -34.57 8.73
C LEU A 32 19.34 -35.57 9.14
N PRO A 33 18.11 -35.33 8.73
CA PRO A 33 16.95 -36.11 9.16
C PRO A 33 17.06 -37.56 8.65
N GLU A 34 16.85 -38.51 9.53
CA GLU A 34 16.89 -39.95 9.23
C GLU A 34 15.48 -40.53 8.88
N THR A 35 14.43 -39.88 9.40
CA THR A 35 13.05 -40.33 9.18
C THR A 35 12.29 -39.40 8.24
N GLU A 36 11.22 -39.93 7.59
CA GLU A 36 10.38 -39.15 6.67
C GLU A 36 9.70 -37.95 7.37
N GLU A 37 9.35 -38.09 8.66
CA GLU A 37 8.78 -37.04 9.47
C GLU A 37 9.83 -35.96 9.83
N GLU A 38 11.05 -36.37 10.11
CA GLU A 38 12.17 -35.43 10.34
C GLU A 38 12.57 -34.69 9.07
N VAL A 39 12.53 -35.34 7.89
CA VAL A 39 12.72 -34.69 6.60
C VAL A 39 11.66 -33.62 6.36
N ALA A 40 10.39 -33.92 6.65
CA ALA A 40 9.32 -32.94 6.50
C ALA A 40 9.51 -31.73 7.44
N LEU A 41 9.89 -31.98 8.68
CA LEU A 41 10.18 -30.94 9.66
C LEU A 41 11.42 -30.12 9.28
N HIS A 42 12.48 -30.77 8.84
CA HIS A 42 13.71 -30.14 8.37
C HIS A 42 13.46 -29.26 7.13
N MET A 43 12.62 -29.72 6.20
CA MET A 43 12.19 -28.92 5.06
C MET A 43 11.40 -27.69 5.46
N GLN A 44 10.57 -27.77 6.48
CA GLN A 44 9.82 -26.60 6.98
C GLN A 44 10.69 -25.59 7.74
N LEU A 45 11.69 -26.06 8.46
CA LEU A 45 12.53 -25.20 9.31
C LEU A 45 13.74 -24.64 8.59
N THR A 46 14.36 -25.41 7.70
CA THR A 46 15.67 -25.08 7.09
C THR A 46 15.51 -24.56 5.66
N TYR A 47 14.54 -25.07 4.92
CA TYR A 47 14.35 -24.69 3.51
C TYR A 47 13.15 -23.79 3.34
N LYS A 48 13.37 -22.64 2.77
CA LYS A 48 12.29 -21.77 2.31
C LYS A 48 11.65 -22.36 1.05
N GLN A 49 10.34 -22.24 0.94
CA GLN A 49 9.64 -22.61 -0.30
C GLN A 49 10.13 -21.73 -1.45
N SER A 50 10.10 -22.27 -2.67
CA SER A 50 10.52 -21.51 -3.86
C SER A 50 9.74 -20.20 -4.06
N ILE A 51 8.48 -20.16 -3.62
CA ILE A 51 7.65 -18.96 -3.64
C ILE A 51 8.16 -17.91 -2.65
N GLU A 52 8.56 -18.31 -1.45
CA GLU A 52 9.12 -17.39 -0.44
C GLU A 52 10.45 -16.77 -0.91
N LEU A 53 11.28 -17.56 -1.55
CA LEU A 53 12.52 -17.06 -2.16
C LEU A 53 12.26 -16.06 -3.29
N ALA A 54 11.25 -16.35 -4.12
CA ALA A 54 10.85 -15.45 -5.19
C ALA A 54 10.27 -14.14 -4.66
N GLU A 55 9.46 -14.21 -3.61
CA GLU A 55 8.89 -13.03 -2.93
C GLU A 55 10.00 -12.20 -2.26
N GLU A 56 10.94 -12.83 -1.57
CA GLU A 56 12.07 -12.14 -0.95
C GLU A 56 12.94 -11.44 -2.00
N GLN A 57 13.24 -12.11 -3.12
CA GLN A 57 13.97 -11.50 -4.22
C GLN A 57 13.22 -10.34 -4.85
N ALA A 58 11.91 -10.48 -5.07
CA ALA A 58 11.06 -9.43 -5.62
C ALA A 58 11.04 -8.20 -4.69
N LEU A 59 10.91 -8.41 -3.38
CA LEU A 59 10.97 -7.33 -2.38
C LEU A 59 12.32 -6.63 -2.38
N ASN A 60 13.42 -7.38 -2.43
CA ASN A 60 14.76 -6.81 -2.46
C ASN A 60 14.98 -5.94 -3.70
N VAL A 61 14.61 -6.43 -4.88
CA VAL A 61 14.70 -5.66 -6.14
C VAL A 61 13.84 -4.39 -6.06
N LEU A 62 12.64 -4.48 -5.50
CA LEU A 62 11.75 -3.33 -5.33
C LEU A 62 12.35 -2.29 -4.36
N LEU A 63 12.86 -2.73 -3.24
CA LEU A 63 13.46 -1.84 -2.23
C LEU A 63 14.74 -1.17 -2.74
N GLU A 64 15.60 -1.90 -3.45
CA GLU A 64 16.80 -1.35 -4.10
C GLU A 64 16.43 -0.35 -5.20
N GLY A 65 15.49 -0.68 -6.08
CA GLY A 65 15.00 0.20 -7.14
C GLY A 65 14.45 1.51 -6.61
N ASN A 66 13.75 1.48 -5.48
CA ASN A 66 13.22 2.65 -4.79
C ASN A 66 14.25 3.39 -3.91
N LYS A 67 15.48 2.92 -3.82
CA LYS A 67 16.51 3.46 -2.90
C LYS A 67 15.98 3.57 -1.46
N TYR A 68 15.26 2.55 -1.02
CA TYR A 68 14.52 2.54 0.23
C TYR A 68 15.41 2.84 1.46
N GLU A 69 16.68 2.43 1.45
CA GLU A 69 17.63 2.73 2.53
C GLU A 69 17.84 4.23 2.75
N LEU A 70 17.79 5.05 1.71
CA LEU A 70 17.87 6.51 1.84
C LEU A 70 16.57 7.07 2.43
N THR A 71 15.42 6.58 1.96
CA THR A 71 14.10 6.93 2.49
C THR A 71 14.01 6.57 3.98
N LYS A 72 14.41 5.36 4.34
CA LYS A 72 14.45 4.86 5.72
C LYS A 72 15.31 5.75 6.63
N LYS A 73 16.51 6.15 6.19
CA LYS A 73 17.39 7.03 6.97
C LYS A 73 16.72 8.39 7.24
N ARG A 74 16.06 8.98 6.25
CA ARG A 74 15.31 10.24 6.42
C ARG A 74 14.17 10.08 7.43
N VAL A 75 13.33 9.07 7.26
CA VAL A 75 12.21 8.77 8.16
C VAL A 75 12.69 8.56 9.59
N LEU A 76 13.78 7.81 9.79
CA LEU A 76 14.36 7.60 11.11
C LEU A 76 14.88 8.91 11.73
N SER A 77 15.50 9.78 10.93
CA SER A 77 15.92 11.09 11.39
C SER A 77 14.72 11.94 11.86
N ASP A 78 13.64 11.96 11.07
CA ASP A 78 12.43 12.72 11.42
C ASP A 78 11.75 12.14 12.66
N LEU A 79 11.70 10.82 12.81
CA LEU A 79 11.19 10.17 14.01
C LEU A 79 11.97 10.56 15.27
N VAL A 80 13.28 10.69 15.18
CA VAL A 80 14.13 11.07 16.31
C VAL A 80 13.97 12.55 16.65
N ILE A 81 13.85 13.42 15.63
CA ILE A 81 13.83 14.88 15.83
C ILE A 81 12.41 15.39 16.08
N LEU A 82 11.43 14.93 15.29
CA LEU A 82 10.06 15.44 15.27
C LEU A 82 9.07 14.52 15.96
N GLY A 83 9.43 13.25 16.18
CA GLY A 83 8.54 12.25 16.72
C GLY A 83 7.55 11.65 15.70
N ILE A 84 7.62 12.08 14.44
CA ILE A 84 6.75 11.60 13.36
C ILE A 84 7.57 11.43 12.08
N GLY A 85 7.28 10.36 11.33
CA GLY A 85 7.85 10.11 10.03
C GLY A 85 6.81 9.45 9.12
N ALA A 86 6.84 9.74 7.83
CA ALA A 86 5.85 9.24 6.89
C ALA A 86 6.50 8.77 5.58
N THR A 87 5.94 7.70 5.04
CA THR A 87 6.23 7.20 3.70
C THR A 87 4.93 7.02 2.94
N LYS A 88 4.99 7.17 1.63
CA LYS A 88 3.86 6.92 0.73
C LYS A 88 4.22 5.83 -0.26
N THR A 89 3.39 4.81 -0.33
CA THR A 89 3.49 3.75 -1.32
C THR A 89 2.46 3.99 -2.41
N GLU A 90 2.91 4.05 -3.65
CA GLU A 90 2.06 4.26 -4.83
C GLU A 90 2.33 3.15 -5.84
N PHE A 91 1.30 2.76 -6.58
CA PHE A 91 1.43 1.86 -7.72
C PHE A 91 1.24 2.64 -9.01
N ASN A 92 2.22 2.55 -9.90
CA ASN A 92 2.19 3.13 -11.23
C ASN A 92 2.43 2.04 -12.27
N THR A 93 1.63 1.99 -13.32
CA THR A 93 1.77 0.97 -14.38
C THR A 93 3.10 1.04 -15.12
N SER A 94 3.78 2.19 -15.13
CA SER A 94 5.09 2.37 -15.78
C SER A 94 6.28 2.04 -14.88
N GLU A 95 6.17 2.33 -13.58
CA GLU A 95 7.28 2.21 -12.62
C GLU A 95 7.06 1.07 -11.60
N GLY A 96 5.86 0.47 -11.59
CA GLY A 96 5.48 -0.51 -10.60
C GLY A 96 5.18 0.11 -9.23
N VAL A 97 5.57 -0.56 -8.17
CA VAL A 97 5.41 -0.07 -6.80
C VAL A 97 6.53 0.90 -6.46
N THR A 98 6.17 2.13 -6.10
CA THR A 98 7.12 3.16 -5.67
C THR A 98 6.90 3.51 -4.21
N VAL A 99 8.00 3.63 -3.45
CA VAL A 99 7.99 4.05 -2.04
C VAL A 99 8.70 5.39 -1.93
N LYS A 100 7.93 6.43 -1.57
CA LYS A 100 8.42 7.81 -1.51
C LYS A 100 8.45 8.30 -0.06
N TYR A 101 9.43 9.12 0.24
CA TYR A 101 9.49 9.88 1.48
C TYR A 101 8.47 11.01 1.45
N VAL A 102 7.76 11.21 2.55
CA VAL A 102 6.86 12.36 2.76
C VAL A 102 7.45 13.23 3.86
N ASP A 103 7.66 14.51 3.55
CA ASP A 103 8.14 15.47 4.52
C ASP A 103 7.06 15.75 5.57
N PRO A 104 7.33 15.55 6.87
CA PRO A 104 6.38 15.85 7.94
C PRO A 104 5.84 17.29 7.94
N ALA A 105 6.59 18.24 7.41
CA ALA A 105 6.15 19.63 7.27
C ALA A 105 4.98 19.78 6.26
N ASN A 106 4.88 18.87 5.31
CA ASN A 106 3.84 18.85 4.28
C ASN A 106 2.74 17.83 4.57
N LEU A 107 2.86 17.10 5.67
CA LEU A 107 1.89 16.08 6.06
C LEU A 107 0.69 16.72 6.76
N VAL A 108 -0.51 16.36 6.32
CA VAL A 108 -1.79 16.77 6.90
C VAL A 108 -2.55 15.52 7.29
N TYR A 109 -3.02 15.45 8.52
CA TYR A 109 -3.80 14.30 9.00
C TYR A 109 -4.85 14.75 10.02
N SER A 110 -5.87 13.91 10.22
CA SER A 110 -6.89 14.16 11.23
C SER A 110 -6.32 14.06 12.64
N HIS A 111 -6.96 14.75 13.57
CA HIS A 111 -6.60 14.60 14.98
C HIS A 111 -6.67 13.12 15.37
N THR A 112 -5.66 12.66 16.09
CA THR A 112 -5.56 11.30 16.60
C THR A 112 -5.30 11.33 18.11
N GLU A 113 -5.98 10.45 18.83
CA GLU A 113 -5.73 10.21 20.25
C GLU A 113 -4.88 8.94 20.46
N SER A 114 -4.83 8.09 19.43
CA SER A 114 -4.09 6.83 19.45
C SER A 114 -2.64 7.03 19.03
N PRO A 115 -1.66 6.50 19.77
CA PRO A 115 -0.26 6.51 19.36
C PRO A 115 0.02 5.64 18.12
N TYR A 116 -0.94 4.79 17.74
CA TYR A 116 -0.85 3.91 16.56
C TYR A 116 -1.50 4.49 15.31
N PHE A 117 -2.11 5.68 15.40
CA PHE A 117 -2.79 6.34 14.30
C PHE A 117 -3.94 5.54 13.67
N ASP A 118 -4.56 4.62 14.38
CA ASP A 118 -5.65 3.75 13.91
C ASP A 118 -7.00 4.49 13.81
N ASP A 119 -7.15 5.60 14.52
CA ASP A 119 -8.32 6.48 14.54
C ASP A 119 -8.31 7.56 13.44
N ILE A 120 -7.27 7.62 12.62
CA ILE A 120 -7.18 8.59 11.52
C ILE A 120 -8.25 8.27 10.46
N TYR A 121 -8.98 9.30 10.03
CA TYR A 121 -9.95 9.21 8.94
C TYR A 121 -9.54 9.97 7.68
N TYR A 122 -8.55 10.88 7.74
CA TYR A 122 -7.88 11.40 6.56
C TYR A 122 -6.38 11.62 6.80
N VAL A 123 -5.62 11.42 5.74
CA VAL A 123 -4.20 11.74 5.66
C VAL A 123 -3.92 12.31 4.28
N GLY A 124 -3.08 13.31 4.21
CA GLY A 124 -2.72 13.96 2.95
C GLY A 124 -1.34 14.59 2.97
N GLU A 125 -0.89 14.92 1.78
CA GLU A 125 0.40 15.58 1.52
C GLU A 125 0.16 16.84 0.69
N VAL A 126 0.69 17.97 1.15
CA VAL A 126 0.69 19.21 0.37
C VAL A 126 1.91 19.23 -0.52
N LYS A 127 1.70 19.29 -1.83
CA LYS A 127 2.78 19.42 -2.82
C LYS A 127 2.70 20.74 -3.54
N GLU A 128 3.86 21.34 -3.76
CA GLU A 128 4.01 22.51 -4.62
C GLU A 128 4.37 22.02 -6.03
N ILE A 129 3.44 22.13 -6.94
CA ILE A 129 3.63 21.73 -8.33
C ILE A 129 3.49 22.94 -9.27
N PRO A 130 4.29 23.01 -10.34
CA PRO A 130 4.12 24.04 -11.35
C PRO A 130 2.84 23.81 -12.17
N ILE A 131 2.28 24.89 -12.71
CA ILE A 131 1.03 24.82 -13.49
C ILE A 131 1.14 23.82 -14.65
N ASN A 132 2.30 23.67 -15.26
CA ASN A 132 2.54 22.75 -16.37
C ASN A 132 2.35 21.27 -15.96
N GLU A 133 2.80 20.92 -14.76
CA GLU A 133 2.60 19.58 -14.19
C GLU A 133 1.14 19.36 -13.80
N LEU A 134 0.49 20.38 -13.25
CA LEU A 134 -0.93 20.32 -12.93
C LEU A 134 -1.78 20.00 -14.18
N VAL A 135 -1.51 20.67 -15.29
CA VAL A 135 -2.22 20.42 -16.57
C VAL A 135 -1.94 19.03 -17.10
N LYS A 136 -0.71 18.53 -16.96
CA LYS A 136 -0.33 17.19 -17.39
C LYS A 136 -1.01 16.11 -16.55
N GLU A 137 -1.09 16.32 -15.24
CA GLU A 137 -1.70 15.36 -14.32
C GLU A 137 -3.24 15.39 -14.40
N PHE A 138 -3.83 16.58 -14.60
CA PHE A 138 -5.28 16.79 -14.66
C PHE A 138 -5.71 17.41 -16.01
N PRO A 139 -5.72 16.64 -17.09
CA PRO A 139 -6.01 17.17 -18.44
C PRO A 139 -7.46 17.65 -18.64
N HIS A 140 -8.35 17.35 -17.69
CA HIS A 140 -9.75 17.81 -17.71
C HIS A 140 -9.94 19.27 -17.27
N LEU A 141 -8.88 19.94 -16.81
CA LEU A 141 -8.94 21.34 -16.38
C LEU A 141 -9.11 22.26 -17.59
N LYS A 142 -10.07 23.18 -17.49
CA LYS A 142 -10.32 24.20 -18.53
C LYS A 142 -9.39 25.40 -18.32
N ASN A 143 -9.09 26.13 -19.39
CA ASN A 143 -8.26 27.32 -19.36
C ASN A 143 -8.80 28.38 -18.40
N GLU A 144 -10.14 28.56 -18.31
CA GLU A 144 -10.77 29.47 -17.36
C GLU A 144 -10.49 29.12 -15.88
N ASP A 145 -10.39 27.82 -15.61
CA ASP A 145 -10.05 27.34 -14.28
C ASP A 145 -8.58 27.60 -13.95
N LEU A 146 -7.69 27.39 -14.92
CA LEU A 146 -6.26 27.65 -14.78
C LEU A 146 -5.98 29.15 -14.53
N GLU A 147 -6.70 30.03 -15.17
CA GLU A 147 -6.60 31.48 -14.89
C GLU A 147 -7.04 31.84 -13.45
N LYS A 148 -8.16 31.26 -12.99
CA LYS A 148 -8.63 31.45 -11.60
C LYS A 148 -7.63 30.92 -10.59
N ILE A 149 -7.07 29.74 -10.85
CA ILE A 149 -6.06 29.10 -10.01
C ILE A 149 -4.80 29.96 -9.95
N SER A 150 -4.31 30.45 -11.09
CA SER A 150 -3.14 31.33 -11.16
C SER A 150 -3.34 32.63 -10.37
N LYS A 151 -4.52 33.22 -10.42
CA LYS A 151 -4.86 34.42 -9.66
C LYS A 151 -4.97 34.15 -8.16
N SER A 152 -5.54 33.02 -7.76
CA SER A 152 -5.68 32.66 -6.34
C SER A 152 -4.36 32.25 -5.70
N SER A 153 -3.49 31.56 -6.43
CA SER A 153 -2.17 31.15 -5.91
C SER A 153 -1.30 32.35 -5.51
N SER A 154 -1.35 33.43 -6.29
CA SER A 154 -0.61 34.67 -5.97
C SER A 154 -1.05 35.31 -4.64
N THR A 155 -2.31 35.13 -4.26
CA THR A 155 -2.89 35.72 -3.03
C THR A 155 -2.54 34.87 -1.80
N PHE A 156 -2.41 33.56 -1.94
CA PHE A 156 -2.11 32.66 -0.83
C PHE A 156 -0.64 32.75 -0.41
N TYR A 157 0.28 32.83 -1.36
CA TYR A 157 1.72 33.04 -1.09
C TYR A 157 2.02 34.34 -0.34
N GLY A 158 1.23 35.39 -0.52
CA GLY A 158 1.42 36.68 0.11
C GLY A 158 1.15 36.72 1.62
N ARG A 159 0.51 35.67 2.20
CA ARG A 159 0.16 35.65 3.63
C ARG A 159 1.17 34.94 4.52
N TYR A 160 1.93 34.00 4.00
CA TYR A 160 2.78 33.12 4.81
C TYR A 160 4.28 33.18 4.49
N HIS A 161 4.67 33.75 3.35
CA HIS A 161 6.08 33.90 2.99
C HIS A 161 6.51 35.37 3.04
N ASP A 162 7.56 35.61 3.80
CA ASP A 162 8.26 36.87 3.88
C ASP A 162 8.64 37.35 2.46
N LYS A 163 8.46 38.64 2.19
CA LYS A 163 8.59 39.34 0.90
C LYS A 163 9.94 39.20 0.18
N LYS A 164 10.85 38.38 0.67
CA LYS A 164 12.22 38.21 0.15
C LYS A 164 12.47 37.02 -0.75
N THR A 165 11.56 36.07 -0.82
CA THR A 165 11.72 34.97 -1.77
C THR A 165 10.96 35.31 -3.04
N THR A 166 11.71 35.61 -4.09
CA THR A 166 11.26 35.58 -5.50
C THR A 166 10.89 34.14 -5.86
N GLY A 167 9.94 33.56 -5.09
CA GLY A 167 9.44 32.23 -5.30
C GLY A 167 8.72 32.20 -6.66
N ASP A 168 8.96 31.17 -7.39
CA ASP A 168 8.34 30.86 -8.67
C ASP A 168 6.82 31.13 -8.60
N ARG A 169 6.38 32.24 -9.17
CA ARG A 169 4.96 32.65 -9.20
C ARG A 169 4.04 31.65 -9.90
N ASN A 170 4.62 30.59 -10.45
CA ASN A 170 3.91 29.57 -11.22
C ASN A 170 3.71 28.25 -10.44
N LYS A 171 4.00 28.20 -9.13
CA LYS A 171 3.76 27.03 -8.30
C LYS A 171 2.42 27.12 -7.59
N ILE A 172 1.74 26.01 -7.54
CA ILE A 172 0.41 25.85 -6.93
C ILE A 172 0.52 24.78 -5.84
N GLN A 173 -0.09 25.03 -4.70
CA GLN A 173 -0.20 24.05 -3.65
C GLN A 173 -1.41 23.16 -3.89
N VAL A 174 -1.15 21.87 -4.02
CA VAL A 174 -2.17 20.83 -4.17
C VAL A 174 -2.08 19.91 -2.97
N LEU A 175 -3.21 19.70 -2.32
CA LEU A 175 -3.39 18.70 -1.27
C LEU A 175 -3.82 17.40 -1.93
N TYR A 176 -2.97 16.38 -1.90
CA TYR A 176 -3.32 15.00 -2.20
C TYR A 176 -3.69 14.31 -0.91
N PHE A 177 -4.85 13.71 -0.84
CA PHE A 177 -5.33 13.14 0.40
C PHE A 177 -6.10 11.83 0.19
N ASN A 178 -6.02 10.99 1.19
CA ASN A 178 -6.84 9.80 1.33
C ASN A 178 -7.86 10.03 2.46
N TYR A 179 -9.09 9.68 2.19
CA TYR A 179 -10.21 9.86 3.12
C TYR A 179 -10.95 8.55 3.33
N LYS A 180 -11.03 8.13 4.58
CA LYS A 180 -11.68 6.91 5.02
C LYS A 180 -13.14 7.21 5.39
N THR A 181 -14.07 6.50 4.80
CA THR A 181 -15.51 6.68 5.05
C THR A 181 -16.26 5.37 4.88
N TYR A 182 -17.54 5.39 5.16
CA TYR A 182 -18.41 4.23 5.02
C TYR A 182 -19.35 4.42 3.85
N MET A 183 -19.40 3.43 2.97
CA MET A 183 -20.41 3.35 1.91
C MET A 183 -21.45 2.31 2.25
N LYS A 184 -22.69 2.59 1.85
CA LYS A 184 -23.80 1.63 1.95
C LYS A 184 -23.77 0.75 0.71
N GLU A 185 -23.60 -0.54 0.90
CA GLU A 185 -23.74 -1.52 -0.17
C GLU A 185 -25.05 -2.28 0.01
N VAL A 186 -25.78 -2.44 -1.10
CA VAL A 186 -27.06 -3.12 -1.14
C VAL A 186 -26.88 -4.49 -1.73
N TYR A 187 -27.29 -5.51 -0.98
CA TYR A 187 -27.24 -6.90 -1.43
C TYR A 187 -28.64 -7.49 -1.51
N LYS A 188 -28.87 -8.24 -2.60
CA LYS A 188 -29.99 -9.16 -2.71
C LYS A 188 -29.54 -10.50 -2.10
N VAL A 189 -30.21 -10.91 -1.03
CA VAL A 189 -29.98 -12.20 -0.39
C VAL A 189 -30.97 -13.21 -0.97
N LYS A 190 -30.46 -14.30 -1.53
CA LYS A 190 -31.23 -15.42 -2.02
C LYS A 190 -30.85 -16.66 -1.23
N LYS A 191 -31.85 -17.33 -0.61
CA LYS A 191 -31.65 -18.64 0.02
C LYS A 191 -31.48 -19.69 -1.07
N THR A 192 -30.38 -20.42 -1.00
CA THR A 192 -30.12 -21.57 -1.88
C THR A 192 -30.84 -22.79 -1.32
N GLY A 193 -31.22 -23.75 -2.16
CA GLY A 193 -31.88 -24.99 -1.71
C GLY A 193 -31.09 -25.83 -0.69
N THR A 194 -29.81 -25.54 -0.52
CA THR A 194 -28.91 -26.10 0.51
C THR A 194 -28.89 -25.33 1.82
N GLY A 195 -29.72 -24.26 1.96
CA GLY A 195 -29.77 -23.44 3.16
C GLY A 195 -28.70 -22.34 3.26
N ALA A 196 -27.79 -22.24 2.30
CA ALA A 196 -26.79 -21.18 2.26
C ALA A 196 -27.35 -19.90 1.63
N ASP A 197 -26.99 -18.74 2.19
CA ASP A 197 -27.37 -17.44 1.64
C ASP A 197 -26.41 -17.02 0.52
N LYS A 198 -26.98 -16.75 -0.67
CA LYS A 198 -26.22 -16.16 -1.79
C LYS A 198 -26.42 -14.66 -1.82
N LEU A 199 -25.33 -13.90 -1.64
CA LEU A 199 -25.29 -12.45 -1.69
C LEU A 199 -25.01 -12.00 -3.13
N ILE A 200 -25.87 -11.14 -3.68
CA ILE A 200 -25.71 -10.57 -5.02
C ILE A 200 -25.71 -9.06 -4.88
N PRO A 201 -24.63 -8.34 -5.23
CA PRO A 201 -24.59 -6.88 -5.14
C PRO A 201 -25.63 -6.26 -6.09
N LYS A 202 -26.29 -5.22 -5.63
CA LYS A 202 -27.32 -4.45 -6.34
C LYS A 202 -27.11 -2.95 -6.13
N ASN A 203 -27.73 -2.16 -7.01
CA ASN A 203 -27.74 -0.71 -6.90
C ASN A 203 -28.62 -0.25 -5.73
N ASP A 204 -28.40 0.95 -5.22
CA ASP A 204 -29.11 1.53 -4.08
C ASP A 204 -30.63 1.58 -4.28
N SER A 205 -31.07 1.71 -5.54
CA SER A 205 -32.50 1.72 -5.92
C SER A 205 -33.18 0.35 -5.86
N PHE A 206 -32.45 -0.74 -5.53
CA PHE A 206 -33.02 -2.07 -5.47
C PHE A 206 -34.00 -2.21 -4.29
N ASN A 207 -35.26 -2.50 -4.61
CA ASN A 207 -36.27 -2.92 -3.65
C ASN A 207 -36.83 -4.29 -4.07
N PRO A 208 -36.87 -5.28 -3.17
CA PRO A 208 -37.49 -6.55 -3.46
C PRO A 208 -39.02 -6.33 -3.65
N PRO A 209 -39.67 -6.97 -4.64
CA PRO A 209 -41.10 -6.92 -4.77
C PRO A 209 -41.79 -7.55 -3.56
N GLU A 210 -42.93 -6.97 -3.14
CA GLU A 210 -43.63 -7.34 -1.91
C GLU A 210 -44.24 -8.77 -1.90
N ASN A 211 -44.42 -9.38 -3.08
CA ASN A 211 -45.14 -10.64 -3.24
C ASN A 211 -44.29 -11.75 -3.86
N LEU A 212 -43.17 -12.10 -3.25
CA LEU A 212 -42.40 -13.23 -3.75
C LEU A 212 -42.41 -14.41 -2.79
N GLU A 213 -43.07 -15.47 -3.22
CA GLU A 213 -42.99 -16.84 -2.66
C GLU A 213 -41.53 -17.40 -2.74
N GLY A 214 -40.60 -16.64 -3.28
CA GLY A 214 -39.20 -17.05 -3.49
C GLY A 214 -38.17 -16.21 -2.73
N GLY A 215 -38.37 -16.01 -1.42
CA GLY A 215 -37.35 -15.71 -0.44
C GLY A 215 -36.17 -14.77 -0.82
N TYR A 216 -36.45 -13.62 -1.42
CA TYR A 216 -35.41 -12.59 -1.57
C TYR A 216 -35.54 -11.55 -0.44
N SER A 217 -34.43 -11.25 0.22
CA SER A 217 -34.38 -10.13 1.16
C SER A 217 -33.36 -9.10 0.72
N LYS A 218 -33.58 -7.84 1.14
CA LYS A 218 -32.63 -6.76 0.97
C LYS A 218 -31.75 -6.69 2.21
N MET A 219 -30.43 -6.77 2.03
CA MET A 219 -29.45 -6.58 3.09
C MET A 219 -28.67 -5.30 2.81
N LEU A 220 -28.62 -4.43 3.79
CA LEU A 220 -27.78 -3.24 3.76
C LEU A 220 -26.54 -3.52 4.60
N ARG A 221 -25.37 -3.33 4.01
CA ARG A 221 -24.08 -3.43 4.70
C ARG A 221 -23.35 -2.10 4.59
N GLN A 222 -22.82 -1.63 5.69
CA GLN A 222 -21.86 -0.54 5.68
C GLN A 222 -20.48 -1.13 5.50
N VAL A 223 -19.81 -0.74 4.42
CA VAL A 223 -18.44 -1.17 4.10
C VAL A 223 -17.55 0.05 4.19
N GLU A 224 -16.45 -0.11 4.90
CA GLU A 224 -15.42 0.91 4.97
C GLU A 224 -14.74 1.05 3.61
N CYS A 225 -14.59 2.28 3.15
CA CYS A 225 -14.01 2.60 1.86
C CYS A 225 -13.01 3.74 2.00
N LEU A 226 -11.92 3.65 1.26
CA LEU A 226 -10.93 4.68 1.11
C LEU A 226 -11.18 5.45 -0.19
N PHE A 227 -11.21 6.76 -0.11
CA PHE A 227 -11.26 7.65 -1.25
C PHE A 227 -9.93 8.36 -1.42
N GLU A 228 -9.51 8.51 -2.65
CA GLU A 228 -8.36 9.33 -3.04
C GLU A 228 -8.84 10.63 -3.63
N GLY A 229 -8.29 11.73 -3.14
CA GLY A 229 -8.65 13.06 -3.60
C GLY A 229 -7.44 13.93 -3.86
N ALA A 230 -7.63 14.91 -4.71
CA ALA A 230 -6.69 16.01 -4.92
C ALA A 230 -7.46 17.34 -4.95
N MET A 231 -7.00 18.33 -4.19
CA MET A 231 -7.64 19.62 -4.06
C MET A 231 -6.60 20.75 -4.11
N ILE A 232 -6.93 21.84 -4.78
CA ILE A 232 -6.07 23.02 -4.81
C ILE A 232 -6.31 23.85 -3.54
N LEU A 233 -5.25 24.11 -2.80
CA LEU A 233 -5.32 24.96 -1.61
C LEU A 233 -5.56 26.42 -2.00
N GLY A 234 -6.44 27.09 -1.23
CA GLY A 234 -6.85 28.47 -1.53
C GLY A 234 -7.95 28.60 -2.57
N THR A 235 -8.40 27.50 -3.13
CA THR A 235 -9.61 27.43 -3.97
C THR A 235 -10.48 26.27 -3.47
N GLU A 236 -11.78 26.34 -3.70
CA GLU A 236 -12.70 25.24 -3.36
C GLU A 236 -12.72 24.16 -4.47
N LYS A 237 -11.71 24.13 -5.35
CA LYS A 237 -11.73 23.24 -6.51
C LYS A 237 -11.12 21.88 -6.17
N LEU A 238 -11.97 20.88 -6.25
CA LEU A 238 -11.59 19.47 -6.18
C LEU A 238 -11.14 19.02 -7.59
N LEU A 239 -9.91 18.48 -7.68
CA LEU A 239 -9.31 18.01 -8.93
C LEU A 239 -9.61 16.53 -9.18
N LYS A 240 -9.53 15.71 -8.13
CA LYS A 240 -9.74 14.27 -8.17
C LYS A 240 -10.55 13.85 -6.95
N TRP A 241 -11.49 12.93 -7.15
CA TRP A 241 -12.21 12.24 -6.09
C TRP A 241 -12.66 10.88 -6.60
N GLU A 242 -11.94 9.85 -6.20
CA GLU A 242 -12.16 8.49 -6.67
C GLU A 242 -12.07 7.51 -5.51
N LYS A 243 -12.85 6.42 -5.57
CA LYS A 243 -12.70 5.32 -4.62
C LYS A 243 -11.36 4.63 -4.89
N SER A 244 -10.52 4.51 -3.88
CA SER A 244 -9.25 3.80 -4.02
C SER A 244 -9.49 2.33 -4.35
N GLN A 245 -8.77 1.82 -5.33
CA GLN A 245 -8.82 0.40 -5.72
C GLN A 245 -7.93 -0.47 -4.83
N ASN A 246 -7.09 0.14 -3.99
CA ASN A 246 -6.07 -0.55 -3.19
C ASN A 246 -6.60 -1.19 -1.89
N MET A 247 -7.90 -1.17 -1.67
CA MET A 247 -8.56 -1.80 -0.51
C MET A 247 -9.37 -3.05 -0.89
N MET A 248 -8.91 -3.82 -1.86
CA MET A 248 -9.49 -5.14 -2.11
C MET A 248 -8.58 -6.23 -1.59
#